data_006f8db2f06ad90f23d3cb7d42ff2d6f
#
_entry.id   006f8db2f06ad90f23d3cb7d42ff2d6f
#
_cell.length_a   1.000
_cell.length_b   1.000
_cell.length_c   1.000
_cell.angle_alpha   90.00
_cell.angle_beta   90.00
_cell.angle_gamma   90.00
#
_symmetry.space_group_name_H-M   'P 1'
#
loop_
_entity.id
_entity.type
_entity.pdbx_description
1 polymer ?
#
loop_
_entity_poly.entity_id
_entity_poly.type
_entity_poly.pdbx_seq_one_letter_code
_entity_poly.pdbx_strand_id
1 'polypeptide(L)'
;LWFAVAVTVFGAYLSMRIPSWVEVTEGEVPATITYHPDEAHHAGSAPPQPNAKPAKVRQPLGRAVIIGLWGNGTIRVLTGFLTLYIAFVAKSRTDHEPLQQAMMLGLVGAAAGLGNFAGNATGARLKLGRPALIVLRCTASVWIIAVIAALTDNLMTAALATLVASAASALAKVSLDASLQHDLPEESIASGFGRSETVLQLSWVLGGALGVLLPTEYWIGFTVVSVFLTIGLLQTFLSYRGSSLLPGLGGKRPDLAEQEVTEVIYTGKSNRGQGSTPQ
;
A
#
# COMPACT_ATOMS: atom_id res chain seq x y z
N LEU A 1 29.58 -10.48 -3.61
CA LEU A 1 29.51 -9.02 -3.60
C LEU A 1 29.65 -8.41 -5.01
N TRP A 2 30.75 -8.69 -5.73
CA TRP A 2 31.04 -8.12 -7.04
C TRP A 2 29.98 -8.46 -8.11
N PHE A 3 29.42 -9.68 -8.08
CA PHE A 3 28.32 -10.09 -8.98
C PHE A 3 27.07 -9.22 -8.75
N ALA A 4 26.68 -8.98 -7.48
CA ALA A 4 25.55 -8.12 -7.15
C ALA A 4 25.76 -6.68 -7.65
N VAL A 5 26.96 -6.12 -7.44
CA VAL A 5 27.33 -4.80 -7.96
C VAL A 5 27.23 -4.75 -9.48
N ALA A 6 27.77 -5.76 -10.17
CA ALA A 6 27.72 -5.84 -11.62
C ALA A 6 26.26 -5.88 -12.16
N VAL A 7 25.39 -6.68 -11.54
CA VAL A 7 23.96 -6.76 -11.91
C VAL A 7 23.25 -5.42 -11.68
N THR A 8 23.54 -4.74 -10.55
CA THR A 8 22.93 -3.45 -10.23
C THR A 8 23.37 -2.37 -11.21
N VAL A 9 24.68 -2.29 -11.51
CA VAL A 9 25.23 -1.32 -12.47
C VAL A 9 24.68 -1.58 -13.88
N PHE A 10 24.60 -2.85 -14.30
CA PHE A 10 24.01 -3.22 -15.58
C PHE A 10 22.53 -2.87 -15.66
N GLY A 11 21.76 -3.13 -14.60
CA GLY A 11 20.36 -2.72 -14.49
C GLY A 11 20.18 -1.21 -14.59
N ALA A 12 21.00 -0.43 -13.86
CA ALA A 12 21.01 1.02 -13.96
C ALA A 12 21.35 1.52 -15.36
N TYR A 13 22.36 0.91 -16.02
CA TYR A 13 22.72 1.23 -17.38
C TYR A 13 21.57 0.96 -18.36
N LEU A 14 20.87 -0.19 -18.22
CA LEU A 14 19.72 -0.49 -19.06
C LEU A 14 18.57 0.48 -18.83
N SER A 15 18.32 0.89 -17.59
CA SER A 15 17.30 1.90 -17.27
C SER A 15 17.59 3.25 -17.94
N MET A 16 18.85 3.68 -18.00
CA MET A 16 19.24 4.91 -18.72
C MET A 16 19.13 4.79 -20.26
N ARG A 17 18.96 3.57 -20.79
CA ARG A 17 18.73 3.31 -22.22
C ARG A 17 17.26 3.32 -22.60
N ILE A 18 16.35 3.47 -21.66
CA ILE A 18 14.91 3.58 -21.93
C ILE A 18 14.69 4.85 -22.77
N PRO A 19 14.09 4.76 -23.96
CA PRO A 19 13.83 5.94 -24.80
C PRO A 19 12.85 6.88 -24.12
N SER A 20 13.05 8.20 -24.29
CA SER A 20 12.19 9.23 -23.67
C SER A 20 10.71 9.16 -24.08
N TRP A 21 10.39 8.53 -25.22
CA TRP A 21 9.00 8.35 -25.65
C TRP A 21 8.24 7.31 -24.81
N VAL A 22 8.94 6.49 -24.03
CA VAL A 22 8.31 5.55 -23.06
C VAL A 22 7.85 6.29 -21.80
N GLU A 23 8.48 7.43 -21.51
CA GLU A 23 8.11 8.31 -20.37
C GLU A 23 7.10 9.39 -20.80
N VAL A 24 6.10 9.03 -21.61
CA VAL A 24 5.08 10.00 -22.03
C VAL A 24 4.21 10.35 -20.83
N THR A 25 4.53 11.48 -20.20
CA THR A 25 3.73 12.11 -19.14
C THR A 25 2.80 13.20 -19.69
N GLU A 26 2.79 13.41 -21.01
CA GLU A 26 1.89 14.37 -21.66
C GLU A 26 0.45 13.89 -21.52
N GLY A 27 -0.36 14.67 -20.80
CA GLY A 27 -1.75 14.33 -20.51
C GLY A 27 -1.95 13.57 -19.20
N GLU A 28 -0.90 13.19 -18.47
CA GLU A 28 -1.03 12.53 -17.17
C GLU A 28 -1.60 13.49 -16.12
N VAL A 29 -2.68 13.07 -15.47
CA VAL A 29 -3.29 13.75 -14.32
C VAL A 29 -2.74 13.14 -13.03
N PRO A 30 -1.98 13.88 -12.21
CA PRO A 30 -1.39 13.34 -11.01
C PRO A 30 -2.45 12.86 -10.01
N ALA A 31 -2.39 11.59 -9.58
CA ALA A 31 -3.22 11.10 -8.50
C ALA A 31 -2.85 11.75 -7.15
N THR A 32 -3.77 11.87 -6.19
CA THR A 32 -3.49 12.40 -4.85
C THR A 32 -4.07 11.50 -3.76
N ILE A 33 -3.29 11.32 -2.68
CA ILE A 33 -3.70 10.56 -1.50
C ILE A 33 -4.61 11.42 -0.60
N THR A 34 -4.41 12.74 -0.58
CA THR A 34 -5.21 13.67 0.24
C THR A 34 -6.49 14.07 -0.48
N TYR A 35 -7.58 14.12 0.26
CA TYR A 35 -8.88 14.57 -0.22
C TYR A 35 -9.52 15.51 0.79
N HIS A 36 -9.85 16.72 0.34
CA HIS A 36 -10.56 17.72 1.13
C HIS A 36 -11.88 18.03 0.39
N PRO A 37 -13.04 17.60 0.93
CA PRO A 37 -14.34 17.81 0.30
C PRO A 37 -14.64 19.28 -0.02
N ASP A 38 -14.18 20.18 0.86
CA ASP A 38 -14.43 21.61 0.74
C ASP A 38 -13.67 22.26 -0.44
N GLU A 39 -12.48 21.73 -0.79
CA GLU A 39 -11.70 22.22 -1.93
C GLU A 39 -12.27 21.74 -3.27
N ALA A 40 -12.89 20.57 -3.32
CA ALA A 40 -13.52 20.04 -4.52
C ALA A 40 -14.72 20.89 -4.95
N HIS A 41 -15.50 21.40 -3.99
CA HIS A 41 -16.65 22.28 -4.28
C HIS A 41 -16.23 23.70 -4.70
N HIS A 42 -15.06 24.18 -4.30
CA HIS A 42 -14.56 25.52 -4.66
C HIS A 42 -13.85 25.58 -6.01
N ALA A 43 -13.31 24.45 -6.50
CA ALA A 43 -12.66 24.40 -7.81
C ALA A 43 -13.62 24.65 -8.99
N GLY A 44 -14.92 24.37 -8.81
CA GLY A 44 -15.97 24.62 -9.81
C GLY A 44 -16.64 25.99 -9.74
N SER A 45 -16.47 26.76 -8.67
CA SER A 45 -17.24 28.00 -8.41
C SER A 45 -16.42 29.28 -8.41
N ALA A 46 -15.10 29.25 -8.55
CA ALA A 46 -14.29 30.46 -8.63
C ALA A 46 -14.40 31.09 -10.02
N PRO A 47 -14.71 32.40 -10.13
CA PRO A 47 -14.69 33.09 -11.41
C PRO A 47 -13.29 33.04 -12.01
N PRO A 48 -13.15 32.88 -13.35
CA PRO A 48 -11.85 32.80 -14.01
C PRO A 48 -11.03 34.06 -13.75
N GLN A 49 -9.97 33.93 -12.96
CA GLN A 49 -9.02 35.02 -12.81
C GLN A 49 -8.13 35.09 -14.06
N PRO A 50 -7.99 36.24 -14.74
CA PRO A 50 -7.28 36.33 -16.01
C PRO A 50 -5.79 35.96 -15.98
N ASN A 51 -5.16 35.85 -14.81
CA ASN A 51 -3.74 35.56 -14.60
C ASN A 51 -3.48 34.37 -13.67
N ALA A 52 -4.49 33.59 -13.27
CA ALA A 52 -4.24 32.39 -12.49
C ALA A 52 -3.62 31.31 -13.39
N LYS A 53 -2.43 30.83 -13.03
CA LYS A 53 -1.89 29.59 -13.62
C LYS A 53 -2.95 28.50 -13.47
N PRO A 54 -3.24 27.71 -14.53
CA PRO A 54 -4.22 26.63 -14.43
C PRO A 54 -3.83 25.75 -13.24
N ALA A 55 -4.72 25.66 -12.25
CA ALA A 55 -4.54 24.76 -11.13
C ALA A 55 -4.38 23.36 -11.72
N LYS A 56 -3.26 22.67 -11.44
CA LYS A 56 -3.07 21.30 -11.89
C LYS A 56 -4.18 20.47 -11.26
N VAL A 57 -5.13 20.03 -12.07
CA VAL A 57 -6.19 19.12 -11.65
C VAL A 57 -5.50 17.86 -11.10
N ARG A 58 -5.83 17.47 -9.88
CA ARG A 58 -5.31 16.27 -9.24
C ARG A 58 -6.46 15.29 -9.05
N GLN A 59 -6.24 14.05 -9.45
CA GLN A 59 -7.24 12.99 -9.30
C GLN A 59 -7.14 12.39 -7.89
N PRO A 60 -8.16 12.55 -7.02
CA PRO A 60 -8.15 11.90 -5.71
C PRO A 60 -8.31 10.38 -5.86
N LEU A 61 -7.60 9.63 -5.02
CA LEU A 61 -7.76 8.18 -4.93
C LEU A 61 -9.11 7.83 -4.29
N GLY A 62 -9.79 6.86 -4.85
CA GLY A 62 -11.08 6.36 -4.37
C GLY A 62 -11.01 5.71 -2.99
N ARG A 63 -12.18 5.50 -2.37
CA ARG A 63 -12.29 4.93 -1.02
C ARG A 63 -11.68 3.53 -0.92
N ALA A 64 -11.93 2.65 -1.90
CA ALA A 64 -11.40 1.29 -1.90
C ALA A 64 -9.87 1.27 -1.95
N VAL A 65 -9.28 2.17 -2.75
CA VAL A 65 -7.82 2.33 -2.86
C VAL A 65 -7.20 2.79 -1.54
N ILE A 66 -7.80 3.78 -0.86
CA ILE A 66 -7.28 4.26 0.43
C ILE A 66 -7.36 3.20 1.52
N ILE A 67 -8.45 2.43 1.60
CA ILE A 67 -8.55 1.28 2.51
C ILE A 67 -7.46 0.25 2.17
N GLY A 68 -7.28 0.00 0.87
CA GLY A 68 -6.22 -0.86 0.35
C GLY A 68 -4.82 -0.42 0.76
N LEU A 69 -4.52 0.89 0.65
CA LEU A 69 -3.23 1.46 1.05
C LEU A 69 -2.95 1.33 2.54
N TRP A 70 -3.91 1.66 3.40
CA TRP A 70 -3.76 1.53 4.85
C TRP A 70 -3.55 0.08 5.27
N GLY A 71 -4.37 -0.84 4.76
CA GLY A 71 -4.25 -2.26 5.09
C GLY A 71 -2.94 -2.88 4.57
N ASN A 72 -2.60 -2.64 3.29
CA ASN A 72 -1.34 -3.12 2.73
C ASN A 72 -0.13 -2.51 3.42
N GLY A 73 -0.13 -1.18 3.67
CA GLY A 73 0.94 -0.52 4.40
C GLY A 73 1.16 -1.16 5.78
N THR A 74 0.06 -1.44 6.51
CA THR A 74 0.11 -2.14 7.81
C THR A 74 0.74 -3.53 7.68
N ILE A 75 0.34 -4.32 6.68
CA ILE A 75 0.90 -5.65 6.42
C ILE A 75 2.39 -5.54 6.04
N ARG A 76 2.77 -4.51 5.25
CA ARG A 76 4.16 -4.26 4.86
C ARG A 76 5.06 -3.91 6.04
N VAL A 77 4.55 -3.24 7.07
CA VAL A 77 5.31 -3.01 8.31
C VAL A 77 5.72 -4.37 8.93
N LEU A 78 4.79 -5.33 9.04
CA LEU A 78 5.15 -6.65 9.59
C LEU A 78 6.11 -7.41 8.68
N THR A 79 5.90 -7.42 7.35
CA THR A 79 6.80 -8.16 6.45
C THR A 79 8.22 -7.56 6.44
N GLY A 80 8.35 -6.24 6.49
CA GLY A 80 9.63 -5.56 6.65
C GLY A 80 10.31 -5.88 7.98
N PHE A 81 9.54 -5.82 9.07
CA PHE A 81 10.00 -6.21 10.40
C PHE A 81 10.53 -7.65 10.40
N LEU A 82 9.75 -8.62 9.96
CA LEU A 82 10.14 -10.03 9.95
C LEU A 82 11.39 -10.29 9.12
N THR A 83 11.56 -9.60 7.98
CA THR A 83 12.72 -9.78 7.09
C THR A 83 14.03 -9.50 7.79
N LEU A 84 14.13 -8.40 8.55
CA LEU A 84 15.38 -8.03 9.23
C LEU A 84 15.43 -8.58 10.65
N TYR A 85 14.33 -8.55 11.40
CA TYR A 85 14.28 -9.00 12.78
C TYR A 85 14.70 -10.47 12.94
N ILE A 86 14.16 -11.38 12.12
CA ILE A 86 14.50 -12.79 12.18
C ILE A 86 15.98 -13.04 11.85
N ALA A 87 16.55 -12.27 10.93
CA ALA A 87 17.98 -12.37 10.61
C ALA A 87 18.85 -12.00 11.81
N PHE A 88 18.48 -10.94 12.55
CA PHE A 88 19.18 -10.54 13.76
C PHE A 88 18.98 -11.53 14.92
N VAL A 89 17.77 -12.03 15.13
CA VAL A 89 17.48 -13.07 16.12
C VAL A 89 18.26 -14.35 15.81
N ALA A 90 18.26 -14.79 14.55
CA ALA A 90 19.02 -15.97 14.16
C ALA A 90 20.52 -15.79 14.46
N LYS A 91 21.08 -14.63 14.12
CA LYS A 91 22.49 -14.33 14.41
C LYS A 91 22.77 -14.31 15.91
N SER A 92 21.94 -13.69 16.74
CA SER A 92 22.17 -13.57 18.18
C SER A 92 22.00 -14.88 18.96
N ARG A 93 21.11 -15.77 18.48
CA ARG A 93 20.81 -17.05 19.17
C ARG A 93 21.70 -18.22 18.73
N THR A 94 22.37 -18.09 17.59
CA THR A 94 23.17 -19.17 17.00
C THR A 94 24.63 -18.76 16.78
N ASP A 95 25.19 -17.98 17.71
CA ASP A 95 26.61 -17.60 17.65
C ASP A 95 27.47 -18.85 17.55
N HIS A 96 28.29 -18.93 16.49
CA HIS A 96 29.19 -20.03 16.15
C HIS A 96 28.53 -21.33 15.64
N GLU A 97 27.21 -21.36 15.36
CA GLU A 97 26.52 -22.51 14.78
C GLU A 97 25.88 -22.18 13.41
N PRO A 98 26.67 -22.11 12.32
CA PRO A 98 26.19 -21.67 11.01
C PRO A 98 25.04 -22.53 10.44
N LEU A 99 25.01 -23.82 10.78
CA LEU A 99 23.98 -24.75 10.34
C LEU A 99 22.64 -24.42 10.99
N GLN A 100 22.59 -24.17 12.29
CA GLN A 100 21.36 -23.79 12.99
C GLN A 100 20.83 -22.44 12.48
N GLN A 101 21.72 -21.47 12.28
CA GLN A 101 21.36 -20.19 11.68
C GLN A 101 20.73 -20.38 10.30
N ALA A 102 21.36 -21.19 9.45
CA ALA A 102 20.83 -21.49 8.11
C ALA A 102 19.46 -22.19 8.18
N MET A 103 19.27 -23.12 9.13
CA MET A 103 17.99 -23.79 9.34
C MET A 103 16.89 -22.84 9.80
N MET A 104 17.17 -21.93 10.73
CA MET A 104 16.21 -20.91 11.17
C MET A 104 15.80 -19.98 10.03
N LEU A 105 16.77 -19.46 9.28
CA LEU A 105 16.51 -18.60 8.14
C LEU A 105 15.79 -19.36 7.00
N GLY A 106 16.18 -20.62 6.77
CA GLY A 106 15.55 -21.50 5.78
C GLY A 106 14.09 -21.78 6.11
N LEU A 107 13.75 -22.06 7.36
CA LEU A 107 12.38 -22.27 7.82
C LEU A 107 11.51 -21.03 7.57
N VAL A 108 11.98 -19.87 7.98
CA VAL A 108 11.23 -18.61 7.81
C VAL A 108 11.17 -18.19 6.35
N GLY A 109 12.23 -18.39 5.58
CA GLY A 109 12.24 -18.16 4.13
C GLY A 109 11.28 -19.07 3.38
N ALA A 110 11.22 -20.36 3.74
CA ALA A 110 10.25 -21.30 3.19
C ALA A 110 8.81 -20.89 3.55
N ALA A 111 8.55 -20.49 4.80
CA ALA A 111 7.25 -19.98 5.22
C ALA A 111 6.84 -18.73 4.42
N ALA A 112 7.77 -17.80 4.18
CA ALA A 112 7.53 -16.62 3.35
C ALA A 112 7.19 -17.01 1.90
N GLY A 113 7.96 -17.91 1.29
CA GLY A 113 7.75 -18.39 -0.08
C GLY A 113 6.41 -19.09 -0.25
N LEU A 114 6.08 -20.02 0.65
CA LEU A 114 4.80 -20.76 0.65
C LEU A 114 3.62 -19.81 0.87
N GLY A 115 3.75 -18.86 1.82
CA GLY A 115 2.72 -17.85 2.06
C GLY A 115 2.48 -16.98 0.83
N ASN A 116 3.53 -16.47 0.21
CA ASN A 116 3.42 -15.65 -1.00
C ASN A 116 2.75 -16.44 -2.15
N PHE A 117 3.18 -17.68 -2.39
CA PHE A 117 2.55 -18.55 -3.38
C PHE A 117 1.06 -18.77 -3.10
N ALA A 118 0.69 -19.10 -1.85
CA ALA A 118 -0.69 -19.32 -1.45
C ALA A 118 -1.54 -18.04 -1.61
N GLY A 119 -1.01 -16.88 -1.23
CA GLY A 119 -1.68 -15.59 -1.37
C GLY A 119 -1.95 -15.22 -2.83
N ASN A 120 -0.95 -15.37 -3.71
CA ASN A 120 -1.10 -15.13 -5.14
C ASN A 120 -2.07 -16.13 -5.80
N ALA A 121 -1.95 -17.42 -5.49
CA ALA A 121 -2.85 -18.46 -6.01
C ALA A 121 -4.31 -18.22 -5.58
N THR A 122 -4.52 -17.75 -4.34
CA THR A 122 -5.83 -17.35 -3.84
C THR A 122 -6.35 -16.12 -4.57
N GLY A 123 -5.52 -15.09 -4.70
CA GLY A 123 -5.86 -13.84 -5.41
C GLY A 123 -6.28 -14.07 -6.86
N ALA A 124 -5.57 -14.96 -7.58
CA ALA A 124 -5.89 -15.31 -8.96
C ALA A 124 -7.26 -16.03 -9.13
N ARG A 125 -7.76 -16.69 -8.08
CA ARG A 125 -9.03 -17.43 -8.11
C ARG A 125 -10.21 -16.66 -7.52
N LEU A 126 -9.95 -15.63 -6.71
CA LEU A 126 -11.01 -14.86 -6.08
C LEU A 126 -11.64 -13.89 -7.07
N LYS A 127 -12.97 -13.92 -7.16
CA LYS A 127 -13.72 -12.80 -7.74
C LYS A 127 -13.68 -11.64 -6.74
N LEU A 128 -12.94 -10.59 -7.08
CA LEU A 128 -12.69 -9.43 -6.21
C LEU A 128 -13.93 -8.51 -6.10
N GLY A 129 -15.09 -9.07 -5.74
CA GLY A 129 -16.33 -8.30 -5.60
C GLY A 129 -16.33 -7.28 -4.45
N ARG A 130 -15.43 -7.43 -3.46
CA ARG A 130 -15.28 -6.53 -2.31
C ARG A 130 -13.82 -6.43 -1.88
N PRO A 131 -12.97 -5.76 -2.65
CA PRO A 131 -11.52 -5.72 -2.38
C PRO A 131 -11.18 -5.10 -1.02
N ALA A 132 -11.88 -4.06 -0.59
CA ALA A 132 -11.69 -3.42 0.71
C ALA A 132 -11.92 -4.38 1.90
N LEU A 133 -12.91 -5.28 1.80
CA LEU A 133 -13.17 -6.27 2.84
C LEU A 133 -12.09 -7.36 2.88
N ILE A 134 -11.54 -7.75 1.73
CA ILE A 134 -10.43 -8.71 1.65
C ILE A 134 -9.21 -8.13 2.37
N VAL A 135 -8.85 -6.88 2.05
CA VAL A 135 -7.73 -6.20 2.70
C VAL A 135 -7.93 -6.09 4.21
N LEU A 136 -9.12 -5.72 4.67
CA LEU A 136 -9.41 -5.62 6.10
C LEU A 136 -9.24 -6.97 6.81
N ARG A 137 -9.72 -8.07 6.21
CA ARG A 137 -9.55 -9.43 6.75
C ARG A 137 -8.08 -9.86 6.78
N CYS A 138 -7.33 -9.55 5.71
CA CYS A 138 -5.88 -9.81 5.66
C CYS A 138 -5.15 -9.04 6.77
N THR A 139 -5.44 -7.76 6.97
CA THR A 139 -4.83 -6.95 8.02
C THR A 139 -5.17 -7.47 9.40
N ALA A 140 -6.42 -7.88 9.64
CA ALA A 140 -6.84 -8.47 10.91
C ALA A 140 -6.14 -9.81 11.19
N SER A 141 -6.02 -10.70 10.19
CA SER A 141 -5.30 -11.98 10.36
C SER A 141 -3.82 -11.79 10.67
N VAL A 142 -3.18 -10.80 10.04
CA VAL A 142 -1.78 -10.42 10.30
C VAL A 142 -1.61 -9.87 11.72
N TRP A 143 -2.52 -9.04 12.18
CA TRP A 143 -2.52 -8.55 13.55
C TRP A 143 -2.69 -9.69 14.57
N ILE A 144 -3.67 -10.58 14.36
CA ILE A 144 -3.92 -11.72 15.26
C ILE A 144 -2.68 -12.60 15.40
N ILE A 145 -2.04 -12.97 14.29
CA ILE A 145 -0.87 -13.85 14.34
C ILE A 145 0.35 -13.15 14.96
N ALA A 146 0.51 -11.84 14.78
CA ALA A 146 1.57 -11.08 15.44
C ALA A 146 1.38 -11.05 16.96
N VAL A 147 0.15 -10.87 17.45
CA VAL A 147 -0.19 -10.94 18.88
C VAL A 147 0.08 -12.35 19.42
N ILE A 148 -0.32 -13.40 18.72
CA ILE A 148 -0.02 -14.79 19.11
C ILE A 148 1.50 -15.00 19.20
N ALA A 149 2.28 -14.51 18.24
CA ALA A 149 3.73 -14.62 18.25
C ALA A 149 4.37 -13.86 19.43
N ALA A 150 3.80 -12.70 19.82
CA ALA A 150 4.23 -11.99 21.02
C ALA A 150 4.00 -12.77 22.32
N LEU A 151 2.90 -13.52 22.39
CA LEU A 151 2.52 -14.29 23.60
C LEU A 151 3.27 -15.64 23.72
N THR A 152 3.72 -16.20 22.62
CA THR A 152 4.29 -17.56 22.60
C THR A 152 5.82 -17.58 22.62
N ASP A 153 6.48 -16.48 22.25
CA ASP A 153 7.93 -16.26 22.31
C ASP A 153 8.78 -17.40 21.69
N ASN A 154 8.40 -17.89 20.51
CA ASN A 154 9.11 -18.98 19.86
C ASN A 154 9.25 -18.83 18.34
N LEU A 155 10.24 -19.54 17.76
CA LEU A 155 10.52 -19.53 16.33
C LEU A 155 9.37 -20.06 15.47
N MET A 156 8.63 -21.05 15.94
CA MET A 156 7.58 -21.70 15.15
C MET A 156 6.42 -20.72 14.89
N THR A 157 6.02 -19.96 15.90
CA THR A 157 4.99 -18.93 15.75
C THR A 157 5.51 -17.74 14.93
N ALA A 158 6.79 -17.39 15.01
CA ALA A 158 7.41 -16.40 14.13
C ALA A 158 7.40 -16.86 12.66
N ALA A 159 7.69 -18.14 12.38
CA ALA A 159 7.59 -18.72 11.04
C ALA A 159 6.10 -18.73 10.54
N LEU A 160 5.15 -19.08 11.41
CA LEU A 160 3.73 -19.02 11.09
C LEU A 160 3.27 -17.58 10.82
N ALA A 161 3.75 -16.61 11.61
CA ALA A 161 3.48 -15.20 11.38
C ALA A 161 4.03 -14.75 10.01
N THR A 162 5.22 -15.23 9.63
CA THR A 162 5.80 -14.94 8.31
C THR A 162 4.95 -15.54 7.18
N LEU A 163 4.49 -16.76 7.32
CA LEU A 163 3.62 -17.42 6.34
C LEU A 163 2.32 -16.63 6.14
N VAL A 164 1.63 -16.31 7.23
CA VAL A 164 0.37 -15.55 7.20
C VAL A 164 0.58 -14.14 6.65
N ALA A 165 1.63 -13.44 7.11
CA ALA A 165 1.94 -12.09 6.64
C ALA A 165 2.26 -12.06 5.14
N SER A 166 3.03 -13.05 4.64
CA SER A 166 3.37 -13.14 3.22
C SER A 166 2.15 -13.47 2.35
N ALA A 167 1.28 -14.40 2.80
CA ALA A 167 0.04 -14.71 2.11
C ALA A 167 -0.91 -13.50 2.07
N ALA A 168 -1.09 -12.84 3.21
CA ALA A 168 -1.92 -11.65 3.33
C ALA A 168 -1.37 -10.49 2.48
N SER A 169 -0.04 -10.29 2.46
CA SER A 169 0.63 -9.27 1.65
C SER A 169 0.37 -9.46 0.16
N ALA A 170 0.52 -10.68 -0.35
CA ALA A 170 0.27 -11.01 -1.75
C ALA A 170 -1.20 -10.78 -2.12
N LEU A 171 -2.14 -11.32 -1.31
CA LEU A 171 -3.57 -11.20 -1.58
C LEU A 171 -4.07 -9.75 -1.47
N ALA A 172 -3.62 -9.01 -0.46
CA ALA A 172 -3.98 -7.61 -0.28
C ALA A 172 -3.40 -6.72 -1.39
N LYS A 173 -2.20 -7.03 -1.91
CA LYS A 173 -1.61 -6.31 -3.05
C LYS A 173 -2.45 -6.51 -4.31
N VAL A 174 -2.84 -7.75 -4.64
CA VAL A 174 -3.73 -8.03 -5.79
C VAL A 174 -5.06 -7.26 -5.66
N SER A 175 -5.62 -7.20 -4.44
CA SER A 175 -6.85 -6.45 -4.17
C SER A 175 -6.69 -4.94 -4.34
N LEU A 176 -5.54 -4.36 -3.93
CA LEU A 176 -5.23 -2.95 -4.11
C LEU A 176 -5.04 -2.61 -5.59
N ASP A 177 -4.29 -3.43 -6.32
CA ASP A 177 -4.00 -3.20 -7.74
C ASP A 177 -5.28 -3.26 -8.58
N ALA A 178 -6.20 -4.18 -8.26
CA ALA A 178 -7.51 -4.25 -8.88
C ALA A 178 -8.36 -3.00 -8.59
N SER A 179 -8.30 -2.47 -7.35
CA SER A 179 -9.00 -1.22 -7.00
C SER A 179 -8.42 -0.02 -7.73
N LEU A 180 -7.08 0.07 -7.86
CA LEU A 180 -6.42 1.16 -8.60
C LEU A 180 -6.83 1.17 -10.08
N GLN A 181 -6.87 -0.02 -10.72
CA GLN A 181 -7.27 -0.15 -12.13
C GLN A 181 -8.75 0.16 -12.35
N HIS A 182 -9.60 -0.09 -11.34
CA HIS A 182 -11.04 0.14 -11.46
C HIS A 182 -11.45 1.59 -11.14
N ASP A 183 -10.77 2.21 -10.15
CA ASP A 183 -11.18 3.51 -9.61
C ASP A 183 -10.53 4.71 -10.31
N LEU A 184 -9.45 4.49 -11.08
CA LEU A 184 -8.71 5.59 -11.71
C LEU A 184 -8.91 5.63 -13.22
N PRO A 185 -9.07 6.84 -13.82
CA PRO A 185 -9.02 7.03 -15.25
C PRO A 185 -7.61 6.71 -15.79
N GLU A 186 -7.53 6.31 -17.05
CA GLU A 186 -6.28 5.82 -17.69
C GLU A 186 -5.11 6.78 -17.51
N GLU A 187 -5.36 8.10 -17.63
CA GLU A 187 -4.35 9.16 -17.46
C GLU A 187 -3.82 9.30 -16.03
N SER A 188 -4.44 8.69 -15.02
CA SER A 188 -4.01 8.77 -13.62
C SER A 188 -3.52 7.45 -13.05
N ILE A 189 -3.66 6.34 -13.79
CA ILE A 189 -3.29 4.99 -13.33
C ILE A 189 -1.81 4.93 -12.98
N ALA A 190 -0.91 5.39 -13.86
CA ALA A 190 0.54 5.32 -13.63
C ALA A 190 0.95 6.08 -12.36
N SER A 191 0.45 7.31 -12.19
CA SER A 191 0.66 8.12 -10.98
C SER A 191 0.09 7.46 -9.72
N GLY A 192 -1.08 6.85 -9.81
CA GLY A 192 -1.73 6.11 -8.72
C GLY A 192 -0.89 4.92 -8.25
N PHE A 193 -0.39 4.11 -9.19
CA PHE A 193 0.51 2.99 -8.88
C PHE A 193 1.83 3.46 -8.26
N GLY A 194 2.49 4.47 -8.85
CA GLY A 194 3.75 5.00 -8.34
C GLY A 194 3.63 5.51 -6.89
N ARG A 195 2.55 6.24 -6.58
CA ARG A 195 2.30 6.75 -5.22
C ARG A 195 1.96 5.64 -4.24
N SER A 196 1.13 4.67 -4.65
CA SER A 196 0.80 3.55 -3.79
C SER A 196 2.04 2.70 -3.47
N GLU A 197 2.87 2.41 -4.46
CA GLU A 197 4.11 1.65 -4.26
C GLU A 197 5.08 2.40 -3.33
N THR A 198 5.21 3.72 -3.47
CA THR A 198 6.02 4.54 -2.56
C THR A 198 5.57 4.37 -1.10
N VAL A 199 4.27 4.46 -0.83
CA VAL A 199 3.72 4.25 0.53
C VAL A 199 4.03 2.85 1.05
N LEU A 200 3.86 1.82 0.21
CA LEU A 200 4.12 0.43 0.59
C LEU A 200 5.59 0.19 0.90
N GLN A 201 6.51 0.74 0.10
CA GLN A 201 7.95 0.62 0.34
C GLN A 201 8.39 1.36 1.59
N LEU A 202 7.89 2.57 1.83
CA LEU A 202 8.17 3.31 3.08
C LEU A 202 7.65 2.55 4.31
N SER A 203 6.48 1.93 4.22
CA SER A 203 5.93 1.09 5.29
C SER A 203 6.82 -0.13 5.55
N TRP A 204 7.33 -0.77 4.50
CA TRP A 204 8.26 -1.89 4.61
C TRP A 204 9.59 -1.48 5.25
N VAL A 205 10.15 -0.33 4.86
CA VAL A 205 11.37 0.24 5.44
C VAL A 205 11.17 0.56 6.93
N LEU A 206 10.03 1.14 7.30
CA LEU A 206 9.68 1.41 8.70
C LEU A 206 9.68 0.11 9.51
N GLY A 207 9.05 -0.94 8.99
CA GLY A 207 9.05 -2.26 9.62
C GLY A 207 10.46 -2.84 9.76
N GLY A 208 11.27 -2.76 8.71
CA GLY A 208 12.67 -3.17 8.73
C GLY A 208 13.50 -2.41 9.76
N ALA A 209 13.31 -1.10 9.87
CA ALA A 209 13.96 -0.27 10.89
C ALA A 209 13.61 -0.72 12.31
N LEU A 210 12.32 -1.00 12.58
CA LEU A 210 11.90 -1.60 13.86
C LEU A 210 12.61 -2.93 14.12
N GLY A 211 12.72 -3.79 13.08
CA GLY A 211 13.39 -5.08 13.18
C GLY A 211 14.88 -5.01 13.52
N VAL A 212 15.56 -3.93 13.13
CA VAL A 212 16.97 -3.67 13.43
C VAL A 212 17.16 -3.04 14.82
N LEU A 213 16.25 -2.16 15.22
CA LEU A 213 16.40 -1.34 16.44
C LEU A 213 15.94 -2.07 17.71
N LEU A 214 15.08 -3.09 17.59
CA LEU A 214 14.53 -3.78 18.74
C LEU A 214 15.43 -4.91 19.22
N PRO A 215 15.38 -5.24 20.54
CA PRO A 215 16.06 -6.41 21.10
C PRO A 215 15.63 -7.71 20.40
N THR A 216 16.55 -8.69 20.35
CA THR A 216 16.34 -9.98 19.66
C THR A 216 15.46 -10.97 20.43
N GLU A 217 14.63 -10.49 21.33
CA GLU A 217 13.65 -11.24 22.13
C GLU A 217 12.28 -11.21 21.43
N TYR A 218 11.76 -12.37 21.00
CA TYR A 218 10.54 -12.42 20.18
C TYR A 218 9.37 -11.67 20.82
N TRP A 219 9.13 -11.83 22.13
CA TRP A 219 8.02 -11.18 22.80
C TRP A 219 8.10 -9.66 22.75
N ILE A 220 9.30 -9.05 22.89
CA ILE A 220 9.48 -7.60 22.79
C ILE A 220 9.23 -7.13 21.35
N GLY A 221 9.92 -7.76 20.39
CA GLY A 221 9.80 -7.40 18.98
C GLY A 221 8.36 -7.49 18.48
N PHE A 222 7.70 -8.61 18.73
CA PHE A 222 6.32 -8.84 18.30
C PHE A 222 5.31 -7.97 19.08
N THR A 223 5.56 -7.64 20.35
CA THR A 223 4.70 -6.70 21.10
C THR A 223 4.76 -5.32 20.48
N VAL A 224 5.96 -4.79 20.24
CA VAL A 224 6.12 -3.44 19.66
C VAL A 224 5.49 -3.38 18.27
N VAL A 225 5.79 -4.34 17.38
CA VAL A 225 5.19 -4.32 16.05
C VAL A 225 3.68 -4.48 16.10
N SER A 226 3.13 -5.27 17.04
CA SER A 226 1.68 -5.44 17.22
C SER A 226 0.98 -4.12 17.58
N VAL A 227 1.63 -3.23 18.32
CA VAL A 227 1.10 -1.88 18.60
C VAL A 227 0.97 -1.07 17.30
N PHE A 228 2.00 -1.08 16.43
CA PHE A 228 1.92 -0.43 15.11
C PHE A 228 0.82 -1.03 14.24
N LEU A 229 0.71 -2.37 14.24
CA LEU A 229 -0.35 -3.07 13.50
C LEU A 229 -1.75 -2.73 14.04
N THR A 230 -1.89 -2.50 15.36
CA THR A 230 -3.16 -2.08 15.96
C THR A 230 -3.60 -0.73 15.43
N ILE A 231 -2.69 0.24 15.37
CA ILE A 231 -2.96 1.57 14.83
C ILE A 231 -3.36 1.47 13.34
N GLY A 232 -2.61 0.69 12.55
CA GLY A 232 -2.90 0.48 11.14
C GLY A 232 -4.22 -0.25 10.89
N LEU A 233 -4.52 -1.29 11.67
CA LEU A 233 -5.80 -2.01 11.60
C LEU A 233 -6.97 -1.10 11.97
N LEU A 234 -6.84 -0.29 13.03
CA LEU A 234 -7.87 0.65 13.45
C LEU A 234 -8.13 1.69 12.36
N GLN A 235 -7.08 2.25 11.77
CA GLN A 235 -7.21 3.20 10.66
C GLN A 235 -7.87 2.55 9.43
N THR A 236 -7.48 1.32 9.08
CA THR A 236 -8.09 0.55 7.97
C THR A 236 -9.57 0.31 8.22
N PHE A 237 -9.93 -0.08 9.43
CA PHE A 237 -11.31 -0.33 9.85
C PHE A 237 -12.16 0.95 9.88
N LEU A 238 -11.63 2.05 10.41
CA LEU A 238 -12.31 3.35 10.41
C LEU A 238 -12.52 3.86 8.97
N SER A 239 -11.50 3.71 8.10
CA SER A 239 -11.63 4.06 6.69
C SER A 239 -12.69 3.19 6.00
N TYR A 240 -12.78 1.91 6.34
CA TYR A 240 -13.84 1.02 5.85
C TYR A 240 -15.23 1.48 6.31
N ARG A 241 -15.36 2.05 7.51
CA ARG A 241 -16.62 2.64 8.02
C ARG A 241 -16.90 4.06 7.52
N GLY A 242 -16.03 4.64 6.72
CA GLY A 242 -16.18 6.01 6.22
C GLY A 242 -15.68 7.09 7.17
N SER A 243 -14.93 6.71 8.20
CA SER A 243 -14.28 7.60 9.17
C SER A 243 -12.76 7.58 8.99
N SER A 244 -12.01 8.39 9.73
CA SER A 244 -10.54 8.36 9.73
C SER A 244 -9.97 8.96 11.00
N LEU A 245 -8.82 8.44 11.46
CA LEU A 245 -8.02 9.07 12.50
C LEU A 245 -7.30 10.33 11.99
N LEU A 246 -6.95 10.34 10.70
CA LEU A 246 -6.20 11.42 10.07
C LEU A 246 -7.10 12.18 9.08
N PRO A 247 -7.29 13.50 9.26
CA PRO A 247 -8.07 14.32 8.33
C PRO A 247 -7.51 14.21 6.90
N GLY A 248 -8.39 14.10 5.90
CA GLY A 248 -8.01 14.03 4.49
C GLY A 248 -7.39 12.70 4.02
N LEU A 249 -7.07 11.76 4.93
CA LEU A 249 -6.47 10.45 4.61
C LEU A 249 -7.41 9.26 4.87
N GLY A 250 -8.70 9.51 4.96
CA GLY A 250 -9.70 8.49 5.35
C GLY A 250 -10.79 8.24 4.32
N GLY A 251 -11.77 7.48 4.76
CA GLY A 251 -12.83 6.89 3.96
C GLY A 251 -14.03 7.78 3.60
N LYS A 252 -14.06 9.08 3.95
CA LYS A 252 -15.07 10.02 3.42
C LYS A 252 -14.68 10.43 2.00
N ARG A 253 -14.89 9.53 1.05
CA ARG A 253 -14.55 9.70 -0.36
C ARG A 253 -15.61 9.01 -1.22
N PRO A 254 -15.81 9.43 -2.47
CA PRO A 254 -16.63 8.69 -3.40
C PRO A 254 -16.09 7.27 -3.62
N ASP A 255 -16.98 6.34 -3.91
CA ASP A 255 -16.59 4.95 -4.15
C ASP A 255 -15.82 4.79 -5.47
N LEU A 256 -16.09 5.67 -6.43
CA LEU A 256 -15.38 5.74 -7.72
C LEU A 256 -14.95 7.19 -7.95
N ALA A 257 -13.65 7.43 -8.04
CA ALA A 257 -13.09 8.76 -8.30
C ALA A 257 -13.50 9.32 -9.68
N GLU A 258 -13.78 8.44 -10.64
CA GLU A 258 -14.20 8.79 -12.00
C GLU A 258 -15.59 9.46 -12.05
N GLN A 259 -16.52 9.07 -11.16
CA GLN A 259 -17.89 9.63 -11.14
C GLN A 259 -17.89 11.11 -10.76
N GLU A 260 -17.03 11.52 -9.85
CA GLU A 260 -16.98 12.91 -9.38
C GLU A 260 -16.47 13.88 -10.46
N VAL A 261 -15.45 13.46 -11.23
CA VAL A 261 -14.90 14.27 -12.33
C VAL A 261 -15.90 14.36 -13.48
N THR A 262 -16.61 13.28 -13.78
CA THR A 262 -17.60 13.23 -14.86
C THR A 262 -18.80 14.12 -14.54
N GLU A 263 -19.32 14.11 -13.31
CA GLU A 263 -20.43 14.98 -12.91
C GLU A 263 -20.07 16.48 -13.01
N VAL A 264 -18.87 16.87 -12.59
CA VAL A 264 -18.41 18.27 -12.67
C VAL A 264 -18.28 18.73 -14.13
N ILE A 265 -17.82 17.85 -15.02
CA ILE A 265 -17.70 18.18 -16.45
C ILE A 265 -19.08 18.30 -17.12
N TYR A 266 -20.02 17.40 -16.80
CA TYR A 266 -21.37 17.44 -17.39
C TYR A 266 -22.20 18.61 -16.86
N THR A 267 -22.17 18.91 -15.57
CA THR A 267 -22.83 20.06 -14.98
C THR A 267 -22.27 21.40 -15.50
N GLY A 268 -20.96 21.49 -15.67
CA GLY A 268 -20.31 22.67 -16.26
C GLY A 268 -20.66 22.90 -17.74
N LYS A 269 -20.89 21.83 -18.51
CA LYS A 269 -21.35 21.91 -19.90
C LYS A 269 -22.84 22.27 -20.01
N SER A 270 -23.69 21.74 -19.14
CA SER A 270 -25.14 22.03 -19.12
C SER A 270 -25.40 23.51 -18.86
N ASN A 271 -24.68 24.15 -17.95
CA ASN A 271 -24.82 25.56 -17.63
C ASN A 271 -24.32 26.51 -18.74
N ARG A 272 -23.44 26.07 -19.64
CA ARG A 272 -23.02 26.88 -20.81
C ARG A 272 -23.97 26.80 -22.00
N GLY A 273 -24.83 25.80 -22.07
CA GLY A 273 -25.78 25.59 -23.17
C GLY A 273 -27.10 26.37 -23.02
N GLN A 274 -27.41 26.89 -21.84
CA GLN A 274 -28.69 27.59 -21.58
C GLN A 274 -28.61 29.14 -21.66
N GLY A 275 -27.45 29.69 -21.98
CA GLY A 275 -27.20 31.15 -21.97
C GLY A 275 -27.24 31.86 -23.33
N SER A 276 -27.65 31.23 -24.41
CA SER A 276 -27.70 31.91 -25.74
C SER A 276 -28.98 31.63 -26.52
N THR A 277 -30.07 32.27 -26.15
CA THR A 277 -31.15 32.62 -27.07
C THR A 277 -31.14 34.13 -27.21
N PRO A 278 -30.77 34.70 -28.39
CA PRO A 278 -30.97 36.11 -28.68
C PRO A 278 -32.46 36.32 -29.04
N GLN A 279 -33.06 37.35 -28.46
CA GLN A 279 -34.25 38.00 -28.99
C GLN A 279 -33.87 38.95 -30.10
#